data_b0872ceb1796c3c9c4ebab7f14ecbe2b
#
_entry.id   b0872ceb1796c3c9c4ebab7f14ecbe2b
#
_cell.length_a   1.000
_cell.length_b   1.000
_cell.length_c   1.000
_cell.angle_alpha   90.00
_cell.angle_beta   90.00
_cell.angle_gamma   90.00
#
_symmetry.space_group_name_H-M   'P 1'
#
loop_
_entity.id
_entity.type
_entity.pdbx_description
1 polymer ?
#
loop_
_entity_poly.entity_id
_entity_poly.type
_entity_poly.pdbx_seq_one_letter_code
_entity_poly.pdbx_strand_id
1 'polypeptide(L)'
;MGKVYKLGLDIGSTTIKVVLLDGEKIIHSDYQRHHSDVSGLLNDLFEDLNNKFPGIDVDVVITGSGGLSVANWLGFKFTQEVMAETQAIKTYHPETDVIIELGGEDAKITYMHPVLEQRMNGTCAGGTGSFIDQMASLLQTDADGLNNFAKDYRSLYTIASRCGVFAKSDLQPLINEGAAKEDLAASIYQSVVNQTISGLACGRPIKGNVTFLGGPLFFNSELRNAFERTLKDKVDSFWMPEEAQIYVALGAALSADGKNPVNLSELLVKLKNREGFVPDIIRIDPIFKSKEDKTAFDERHKKDQIPVLDIKIGRAHV
;
A
#
# COMPACT_ATOMS: atom_id res chain seq x y z
N MET A 1 32.79 19.29 -8.27
CA MET A 1 31.41 18.81 -8.26
C MET A 1 30.98 18.74 -6.81
N GLY A 2 29.83 19.30 -6.48
CA GLY A 2 29.25 19.17 -5.13
C GLY A 2 28.92 17.72 -4.79
N LYS A 3 28.64 17.45 -3.54
CA LYS A 3 28.17 16.13 -3.09
C LYS A 3 26.75 15.90 -3.61
N VAL A 4 26.51 14.77 -4.29
CA VAL A 4 25.19 14.38 -4.78
C VAL A 4 24.64 13.29 -3.85
N TYR A 5 23.45 13.51 -3.33
CA TYR A 5 22.72 12.53 -2.51
C TYR A 5 21.79 11.69 -3.39
N LYS A 6 21.39 10.51 -2.94
CA LYS A 6 20.47 9.64 -3.66
C LYS A 6 19.09 9.74 -3.02
N LEU A 7 18.08 10.04 -3.83
CA LEU A 7 16.70 10.19 -3.36
C LEU A 7 15.80 9.14 -4.03
N GLY A 8 15.20 8.27 -3.23
CA GLY A 8 14.21 7.30 -3.66
C GLY A 8 12.80 7.72 -3.26
N LEU A 9 11.88 7.65 -4.20
CA LEU A 9 10.46 7.89 -3.98
C LEU A 9 9.68 6.65 -4.37
N ASP A 10 8.90 6.12 -3.44
CA ASP A 10 7.89 5.09 -3.73
C ASP A 10 6.50 5.70 -3.60
N ILE A 11 5.83 5.87 -4.74
CA ILE A 11 4.48 6.41 -4.83
C ILE A 11 3.53 5.26 -5.05
N GLY A 12 3.08 4.66 -3.95
CA GLY A 12 2.15 3.54 -3.97
C GLY A 12 0.68 3.98 -4.07
N SER A 13 -0.23 3.01 -4.03
CA SER A 13 -1.68 3.23 -4.12
C SER A 13 -2.28 3.97 -2.92
N THR A 14 -1.67 3.88 -1.73
CA THR A 14 -2.19 4.48 -0.49
C THR A 14 -1.18 5.38 0.22
N THR A 15 0.11 5.21 -0.05
CA THR A 15 1.19 5.87 0.69
C THR A 15 2.29 6.36 -0.23
N ILE A 16 2.99 7.42 0.19
CA ILE A 16 4.26 7.86 -0.39
C ILE A 16 5.36 7.61 0.63
N LYS A 17 6.47 7.05 0.16
CA LYS A 17 7.69 6.86 0.96
C LYS A 17 8.83 7.62 0.31
N VAL A 18 9.64 8.22 1.14
CA VAL A 18 10.84 8.99 0.73
C VAL A 18 12.04 8.42 1.46
N VAL A 19 13.13 8.21 0.76
CA VAL A 19 14.41 7.81 1.35
C VAL A 19 15.54 8.64 0.75
N LEU A 20 16.28 9.33 1.60
CA LEU A 20 17.47 10.09 1.22
C LEU A 20 18.71 9.38 1.75
N LEU A 21 19.66 9.08 0.85
CA LEU A 21 20.91 8.40 1.18
C LEU A 21 22.10 9.33 1.02
N ASP A 22 23.05 9.17 1.95
CA ASP A 22 24.43 9.59 1.80
C ASP A 22 25.32 8.36 1.53
N GLY A 23 25.65 8.15 0.27
CA GLY A 23 26.23 6.87 -0.16
C GLY A 23 25.19 5.75 -0.04
N GLU A 24 25.38 4.85 0.93
CA GLU A 24 24.44 3.76 1.28
C GLU A 24 23.75 4.00 2.62
N LYS A 25 24.11 5.08 3.34
CA LYS A 25 23.55 5.39 4.65
C LYS A 25 22.24 6.17 4.51
N ILE A 26 21.19 5.71 5.13
CA ILE A 26 19.94 6.46 5.27
C ILE A 26 20.19 7.66 6.19
N ILE A 27 19.95 8.88 5.70
CA ILE A 27 20.04 10.12 6.47
C ILE A 27 18.66 10.76 6.69
N HIS A 28 17.67 10.36 5.91
CA HIS A 28 16.28 10.72 6.11
C HIS A 28 15.37 9.69 5.47
N SER A 29 14.25 9.41 6.13
CA SER A 29 13.15 8.61 5.56
C SER A 29 11.81 9.15 6.04
N ASP A 30 10.78 8.97 5.21
CA ASP A 30 9.41 9.30 5.55
C ASP A 30 8.44 8.28 4.93
N TYR A 31 7.31 8.09 5.62
CA TYR A 31 6.23 7.19 5.23
C TYR A 31 4.89 7.82 5.57
N GLN A 32 4.13 8.27 4.58
CA GLN A 32 2.86 8.96 4.80
C GLN A 32 1.74 8.46 3.89
N ARG A 33 0.50 8.48 4.40
CA ARG A 33 -0.71 8.20 3.61
C ARG A 33 -1.14 9.44 2.84
N HIS A 34 -1.37 9.31 1.53
CA HIS A 34 -1.74 10.45 0.67
C HIS A 34 -3.24 10.73 0.60
N HIS A 35 -4.10 9.84 1.13
CA HIS A 35 -5.55 10.02 1.14
C HIS A 35 -6.12 10.50 -0.21
N SER A 36 -5.61 9.96 -1.32
CA SER A 36 -5.90 10.34 -2.71
C SER A 36 -5.39 11.73 -3.15
N ASP A 37 -4.65 12.45 -2.31
CA ASP A 37 -3.96 13.69 -2.67
C ASP A 37 -2.45 13.49 -2.77
N VAL A 38 -2.03 12.76 -3.82
CA VAL A 38 -0.61 12.49 -4.11
C VAL A 38 0.17 13.79 -4.33
N SER A 39 -0.42 14.74 -5.05
CA SER A 39 0.25 16.00 -5.42
C SER A 39 0.47 16.92 -4.22
N GLY A 40 -0.53 17.05 -3.35
CA GLY A 40 -0.41 17.82 -2.10
C GLY A 40 0.65 17.21 -1.20
N LEU A 41 0.58 15.91 -0.95
CA LEU A 41 1.55 15.23 -0.09
C LEU A 41 2.98 15.28 -0.65
N LEU A 42 3.18 15.16 -1.97
CA LEU A 42 4.51 15.33 -2.57
C LEU A 42 5.08 16.73 -2.29
N ASN A 43 4.27 17.78 -2.43
CA ASN A 43 4.70 19.14 -2.11
C ASN A 43 5.14 19.27 -0.66
N ASP A 44 4.33 18.75 0.28
CA ASP A 44 4.61 18.82 1.72
C ASP A 44 5.90 18.06 2.07
N LEU A 45 6.07 16.85 1.54
CA LEU A 45 7.27 16.03 1.77
C LEU A 45 8.54 16.70 1.21
N PHE A 46 8.47 17.28 0.02
CA PHE A 46 9.62 17.99 -0.56
C PHE A 46 9.90 19.31 0.12
N GLU A 47 8.90 20.00 0.64
CA GLU A 47 9.08 21.21 1.45
C GLU A 47 9.77 20.89 2.78
N ASP A 48 9.32 19.84 3.47
CA ASP A 48 9.96 19.36 4.70
C ASP A 48 11.41 18.91 4.44
N LEU A 49 11.63 18.14 3.37
CA LEU A 49 12.97 17.70 2.98
C LEU A 49 13.90 18.89 2.65
N ASN A 50 13.41 19.89 1.92
CA ASN A 50 14.19 21.08 1.59
C ASN A 50 14.49 21.96 2.82
N ASN A 51 13.58 21.99 3.80
CA ASN A 51 13.82 22.69 5.06
C ASN A 51 14.89 21.99 5.91
N LYS A 52 14.91 20.65 5.92
CA LYS A 52 15.91 19.86 6.65
C LYS A 52 17.28 19.84 5.95
N PHE A 53 17.28 19.85 4.62
CA PHE A 53 18.49 19.73 3.79
C PHE A 53 18.53 20.82 2.70
N PRO A 54 18.68 22.09 3.07
CA PRO A 54 18.61 23.19 2.11
C PRO A 54 19.75 23.16 1.09
N GLY A 55 19.40 23.33 -0.19
CA GLY A 55 20.37 23.54 -1.27
C GLY A 55 21.22 22.32 -1.65
N ILE A 56 20.84 21.11 -1.24
CA ILE A 56 21.53 19.90 -1.67
C ILE A 56 21.17 19.51 -3.11
N ASP A 57 22.11 18.84 -3.77
CA ASP A 57 21.86 18.19 -5.05
C ASP A 57 21.50 16.72 -4.82
N VAL A 58 20.43 16.28 -5.47
CA VAL A 58 19.89 14.91 -5.36
C VAL A 58 19.77 14.26 -6.73
N ASP A 59 20.10 12.98 -6.83
CA ASP A 59 19.73 12.14 -7.98
C ASP A 59 18.50 11.31 -7.58
N VAL A 60 17.39 11.53 -8.30
CA VAL A 60 16.06 11.04 -7.95
C VAL A 60 15.71 9.82 -8.77
N VAL A 61 15.29 8.75 -8.08
CA VAL A 61 14.70 7.56 -8.71
C VAL A 61 13.31 7.31 -8.13
N ILE A 62 12.33 7.14 -8.98
CA ILE A 62 10.93 6.95 -8.60
C ILE A 62 10.50 5.51 -8.87
N THR A 63 9.66 4.99 -8.00
CA THR A 63 9.01 3.67 -8.10
C THR A 63 7.58 3.76 -7.59
N GLY A 64 6.87 2.64 -7.57
CA GLY A 64 5.50 2.55 -7.09
C GLY A 64 4.46 2.64 -8.21
N SER A 65 3.26 2.11 -7.92
CA SER A 65 2.17 2.03 -8.89
C SER A 65 1.70 3.39 -9.42
N GLY A 66 1.78 4.47 -8.61
CA GLY A 66 1.53 5.85 -9.00
C GLY A 66 2.76 6.61 -9.51
N GLY A 67 3.95 5.99 -9.43
CA GLY A 67 5.21 6.67 -9.65
C GLY A 67 5.54 6.97 -11.12
N LEU A 68 5.07 6.15 -12.07
CA LEU A 68 5.45 6.27 -13.47
C LEU A 68 5.04 7.63 -14.08
N SER A 69 3.82 8.08 -13.82
CA SER A 69 3.32 9.38 -14.32
C SER A 69 4.13 10.54 -13.74
N VAL A 70 4.49 10.47 -12.48
CA VAL A 70 5.30 11.49 -11.79
C VAL A 70 6.74 11.48 -12.32
N ALA A 71 7.32 10.30 -12.55
CA ALA A 71 8.65 10.16 -13.12
C ALA A 71 8.72 10.76 -14.53
N ASN A 72 7.74 10.45 -15.37
CA ASN A 72 7.64 11.02 -16.73
C ASN A 72 7.48 12.54 -16.70
N TRP A 73 6.61 13.05 -15.84
CA TRP A 73 6.39 14.48 -15.69
C TRP A 73 7.64 15.24 -15.26
N LEU A 74 8.35 14.72 -14.26
CA LEU A 74 9.53 15.38 -13.70
C LEU A 74 10.81 15.10 -14.50
N GLY A 75 10.78 14.11 -15.39
CA GLY A 75 11.94 13.69 -16.19
C GLY A 75 12.93 12.86 -15.40
N PHE A 76 12.46 12.09 -14.39
CA PHE A 76 13.31 11.23 -13.56
C PHE A 76 13.27 9.78 -14.01
N LYS A 77 14.28 9.03 -13.56
CA LYS A 77 14.37 7.60 -13.76
C LYS A 77 13.25 6.90 -12.97
N PHE A 78 12.54 5.99 -13.65
CA PHE A 78 11.61 5.07 -13.02
C PHE A 78 12.24 3.69 -12.90
N THR A 79 12.03 3.02 -11.77
CA THR A 79 12.38 1.61 -11.57
C THR A 79 11.14 0.84 -11.12
N GLN A 80 11.03 -0.41 -11.54
CA GLN A 80 9.94 -1.29 -11.08
C GLN A 80 10.14 -1.67 -9.62
N GLU A 81 9.05 -1.79 -8.86
CA GLU A 81 9.07 -2.13 -7.44
C GLU A 81 9.86 -3.41 -7.14
N VAL A 82 9.68 -4.47 -7.96
CA VAL A 82 10.42 -5.72 -7.80
C VAL A 82 11.93 -5.53 -7.92
N MET A 83 12.38 -4.64 -8.81
CA MET A 83 13.81 -4.36 -8.97
C MET A 83 14.35 -3.53 -7.81
N ALA A 84 13.57 -2.53 -7.35
CA ALA A 84 13.92 -1.72 -6.20
C ALA A 84 14.00 -2.57 -4.92
N GLU A 85 12.95 -3.33 -4.61
CA GLU A 85 12.91 -4.25 -3.47
C GLU A 85 14.11 -5.20 -3.47
N THR A 86 14.33 -5.87 -4.61
CA THR A 86 15.43 -6.82 -4.78
C THR A 86 16.80 -6.17 -4.59
N GLN A 87 16.97 -4.93 -5.07
CA GLN A 87 18.22 -4.18 -4.90
C GLN A 87 18.49 -3.89 -3.41
N ALA A 88 17.49 -3.46 -2.66
CA ALA A 88 17.64 -3.21 -1.22
C ALA A 88 17.97 -4.49 -0.45
N ILE A 89 17.25 -5.57 -0.72
CA ILE A 89 17.49 -6.87 -0.07
C ILE A 89 18.88 -7.40 -0.40
N LYS A 90 19.30 -7.39 -1.65
CA LYS A 90 20.65 -7.85 -2.02
C LYS A 90 21.77 -7.03 -1.38
N THR A 91 21.51 -5.75 -1.13
CA THR A 91 22.51 -4.86 -0.53
C THR A 91 22.65 -5.09 0.97
N TYR A 92 21.52 -5.25 1.68
CA TYR A 92 21.55 -5.28 3.15
C TYR A 92 21.27 -6.66 3.75
N HIS A 93 20.58 -7.55 3.02
CA HIS A 93 20.13 -8.87 3.51
C HIS A 93 20.23 -9.95 2.44
N PRO A 94 21.45 -10.19 1.91
CA PRO A 94 21.69 -11.12 0.81
C PRO A 94 21.35 -12.58 1.17
N GLU A 95 21.19 -12.90 2.45
CA GLU A 95 20.78 -14.22 2.96
C GLU A 95 19.28 -14.52 2.81
N THR A 96 18.48 -13.55 2.37
CA THR A 96 17.04 -13.72 2.19
C THR A 96 16.73 -14.68 1.04
N ASP A 97 15.91 -15.70 1.30
CA ASP A 97 15.41 -16.63 0.29
C ASP A 97 14.05 -16.23 -0.26
N VAL A 98 13.16 -15.73 0.62
CA VAL A 98 11.81 -15.34 0.27
C VAL A 98 11.44 -14.02 0.95
N ILE A 99 10.86 -13.10 0.19
CA ILE A 99 10.29 -11.87 0.71
C ILE A 99 8.76 -12.02 0.72
N ILE A 100 8.12 -11.67 1.83
CA ILE A 100 6.68 -11.46 1.91
C ILE A 100 6.47 -9.97 2.14
N GLU A 101 5.93 -9.27 1.14
CA GLU A 101 5.61 -7.86 1.21
C GLU A 101 4.10 -7.66 1.20
N LEU A 102 3.59 -6.91 2.17
CA LEU A 102 2.20 -6.45 2.17
C LEU A 102 2.18 -4.92 2.06
N GLY A 103 1.60 -4.45 0.98
CA GLY A 103 1.38 -3.03 0.72
C GLY A 103 -0.05 -2.58 1.07
N GLY A 104 -0.40 -1.37 0.62
CA GLY A 104 -1.75 -0.81 0.79
C GLY A 104 -2.81 -1.61 0.05
N GLU A 105 -2.58 -1.93 -1.21
CA GLU A 105 -3.48 -2.70 -2.08
C GLU A 105 -2.80 -3.91 -2.71
N ASP A 106 -1.48 -4.01 -2.62
CA ASP A 106 -0.69 -5.08 -3.17
C ASP A 106 -0.19 -6.03 -2.08
N ALA A 107 -0.21 -7.31 -2.36
CA ALA A 107 0.45 -8.35 -1.59
C ALA A 107 1.38 -9.11 -2.53
N LYS A 108 2.63 -9.33 -2.12
CA LYS A 108 3.66 -9.91 -2.96
C LYS A 108 4.43 -10.99 -2.21
N ILE A 109 4.80 -12.04 -2.95
CA ILE A 109 5.81 -13.01 -2.53
C ILE A 109 6.91 -12.99 -3.59
N THR A 110 8.14 -12.67 -3.17
CA THR A 110 9.30 -12.66 -4.04
C THR A 110 10.27 -13.75 -3.62
N TYR A 111 10.50 -14.73 -4.50
CA TYR A 111 11.49 -15.78 -4.33
C TYR A 111 12.82 -15.30 -4.92
N MET A 112 13.86 -15.25 -4.11
CA MET A 112 15.17 -14.75 -4.52
C MET A 112 15.98 -15.78 -5.29
N HIS A 113 15.75 -17.08 -5.02
CA HIS A 113 16.52 -18.21 -5.55
C HIS A 113 15.63 -19.34 -6.07
N PRO A 114 16.11 -20.17 -7.05
CA PRO A 114 17.35 -20.02 -7.85
C PRO A 114 17.24 -18.92 -8.92
N VAL A 115 16.04 -18.51 -9.26
CA VAL A 115 15.71 -17.41 -10.20
C VAL A 115 14.74 -16.48 -9.51
N LEU A 116 14.96 -15.18 -9.65
CA LEU A 116 14.05 -14.17 -9.13
C LEU A 116 12.65 -14.36 -9.72
N GLU A 117 11.67 -14.65 -8.86
CA GLU A 117 10.29 -14.80 -9.24
C GLU A 117 9.41 -14.04 -8.24
N GLN A 118 8.63 -13.09 -8.74
CA GLN A 118 7.64 -12.37 -7.92
C GLN A 118 6.23 -12.80 -8.31
N ARG A 119 5.41 -13.02 -7.31
CA ARG A 119 3.98 -13.26 -7.44
C ARG A 119 3.23 -12.18 -6.66
N MET A 120 2.23 -11.63 -7.27
CA MET A 120 1.45 -10.52 -6.73
C MET A 120 -0.05 -10.83 -6.87
N ASN A 121 -0.86 -10.28 -5.96
CA ASN A 121 -2.31 -10.32 -6.12
C ASN A 121 -2.72 -9.57 -7.41
N GLY A 122 -3.86 -9.97 -7.96
CA GLY A 122 -4.49 -9.25 -9.08
C GLY A 122 -5.21 -7.98 -8.60
N THR A 123 -6.38 -7.72 -9.16
CA THR A 123 -7.19 -6.52 -8.87
C THR A 123 -7.86 -6.53 -7.49
N CYS A 124 -7.82 -7.65 -6.76
CA CYS A 124 -8.46 -7.77 -5.46
C CYS A 124 -7.49 -7.41 -4.34
N ALA A 125 -7.80 -6.38 -3.56
CA ALA A 125 -7.03 -5.97 -2.39
C ALA A 125 -7.20 -6.88 -1.15
N GLY A 126 -7.80 -8.05 -1.29
CA GLY A 126 -7.90 -9.05 -0.21
C GLY A 126 -6.52 -9.44 0.30
N GLY A 127 -6.33 -9.43 1.62
CA GLY A 127 -5.04 -9.74 2.23
C GLY A 127 -4.02 -8.60 2.24
N THR A 128 -4.44 -7.37 2.03
CA THR A 128 -3.59 -6.17 1.99
C THR A 128 -3.95 -5.19 3.11
N GLY A 129 -3.25 -4.05 3.19
CA GLY A 129 -3.54 -2.99 4.16
C GLY A 129 -4.96 -2.46 4.06
N SER A 130 -5.47 -2.23 2.85
CA SER A 130 -6.86 -1.78 2.62
C SER A 130 -7.89 -2.80 3.11
N PHE A 131 -7.60 -4.09 2.99
CA PHE A 131 -8.46 -5.13 3.58
C PHE A 131 -8.45 -5.04 5.10
N ILE A 132 -7.27 -4.90 5.72
CA ILE A 132 -7.13 -4.76 7.18
C ILE A 132 -7.89 -3.53 7.68
N ASP A 133 -7.74 -2.37 7.02
CA ASP A 133 -8.45 -1.12 7.37
C ASP A 133 -9.98 -1.31 7.28
N GLN A 134 -10.48 -2.00 6.25
CA GLN A 134 -11.91 -2.29 6.11
C GLN A 134 -12.45 -3.23 7.20
N MET A 135 -11.67 -4.24 7.59
CA MET A 135 -12.06 -5.18 8.66
C MET A 135 -11.99 -4.51 10.03
N ALA A 136 -10.99 -3.65 10.26
CA ALA A 136 -10.90 -2.84 11.47
C ALA A 136 -12.11 -1.92 11.62
N SER A 137 -12.51 -1.24 10.55
CA SER A 137 -13.71 -0.39 10.54
C SER A 137 -14.99 -1.18 10.87
N LEU A 138 -15.12 -2.43 10.41
CA LEU A 138 -16.26 -3.31 10.74
C LEU A 138 -16.33 -3.62 12.24
N LEU A 139 -15.17 -3.74 12.89
CA LEU A 139 -15.06 -3.92 14.35
C LEU A 139 -15.06 -2.61 15.14
N GLN A 140 -15.32 -1.46 14.47
CA GLN A 140 -15.33 -0.11 15.04
C GLN A 140 -13.99 0.28 15.68
N THR A 141 -12.91 0.02 14.96
CA THR A 141 -11.54 0.35 15.35
C THR A 141 -10.71 0.70 14.11
N ASP A 142 -9.44 1.01 14.29
CA ASP A 142 -8.42 1.17 13.26
C ASP A 142 -7.44 -0.01 13.25
N ALA A 143 -6.41 0.06 12.40
CA ALA A 143 -5.41 -1.00 12.26
C ALA A 143 -4.65 -1.27 13.58
N ASP A 144 -4.32 -0.20 14.34
CA ASP A 144 -3.64 -0.32 15.61
C ASP A 144 -4.52 -0.98 16.68
N GLY A 145 -5.80 -0.57 16.74
CA GLY A 145 -6.78 -1.19 17.62
C GLY A 145 -7.07 -2.65 17.25
N LEU A 146 -7.10 -2.98 15.94
CA LEU A 146 -7.22 -4.36 15.48
C LEU A 146 -6.02 -5.20 15.95
N ASN A 147 -4.81 -4.67 15.81
CA ASN A 147 -3.59 -5.33 16.28
C ASN A 147 -3.60 -5.53 17.79
N ASN A 148 -4.09 -4.54 18.55
CA ASN A 148 -4.20 -4.65 19.99
C ASN A 148 -5.25 -5.69 20.42
N PHE A 149 -6.42 -5.75 19.79
CA PHE A 149 -7.39 -6.81 20.05
C PHE A 149 -6.79 -8.21 19.82
N ALA A 150 -6.09 -8.38 18.70
CA ALA A 150 -5.55 -9.69 18.32
C ALA A 150 -4.51 -10.27 19.31
N LYS A 151 -3.98 -9.49 20.25
CA LYS A 151 -3.02 -9.97 21.25
C LYS A 151 -3.62 -10.96 22.26
N ASP A 152 -4.89 -10.77 22.59
CA ASP A 152 -5.57 -11.50 23.68
C ASP A 152 -6.55 -12.58 23.17
N TYR A 153 -6.43 -12.97 21.88
CA TYR A 153 -7.31 -13.98 21.30
C TYR A 153 -7.20 -15.35 21.99
N ARG A 154 -8.30 -16.07 22.00
CA ARG A 154 -8.40 -17.43 22.54
C ARG A 154 -8.76 -18.47 21.50
N SER A 155 -9.48 -18.07 20.45
CA SER A 155 -9.97 -18.93 19.39
C SER A 155 -9.83 -18.27 18.03
N LEU A 156 -9.70 -19.09 16.98
CA LEU A 156 -9.68 -18.61 15.61
C LEU A 156 -10.92 -19.13 14.87
N TYR A 157 -11.68 -18.23 14.28
CA TYR A 157 -12.78 -18.55 13.40
C TYR A 157 -12.28 -18.73 11.97
N THR A 158 -12.94 -19.60 11.21
CA THR A 158 -12.67 -19.74 9.79
C THR A 158 -13.33 -18.59 9.02
N ILE A 159 -12.52 -17.73 8.43
CA ILE A 159 -12.94 -16.59 7.61
C ILE A 159 -12.44 -16.80 6.19
N ALA A 160 -13.27 -16.46 5.19
CA ALA A 160 -12.91 -16.56 3.79
C ALA A 160 -11.64 -15.77 3.46
N SER A 161 -10.67 -16.41 2.84
CA SER A 161 -9.34 -15.87 2.57
C SER A 161 -9.12 -15.43 1.12
N ARG A 162 -10.17 -15.35 0.29
CA ARG A 162 -10.05 -15.01 -1.14
C ARG A 162 -10.69 -13.68 -1.53
N CYS A 163 -11.73 -13.27 -0.83
CA CYS A 163 -12.52 -12.10 -1.19
C CYS A 163 -12.97 -11.36 0.06
N GLY A 164 -12.68 -10.05 0.13
CA GLY A 164 -13.09 -9.18 1.24
C GLY A 164 -14.61 -9.12 1.46
N VAL A 165 -15.41 -9.32 0.40
CA VAL A 165 -16.89 -9.38 0.52
C VAL A 165 -17.30 -10.64 1.26
N PHE A 166 -16.76 -11.80 0.91
CA PHE A 166 -17.04 -13.04 1.62
C PHE A 166 -16.51 -13.03 3.06
N ALA A 167 -15.33 -12.44 3.29
CA ALA A 167 -14.81 -12.25 4.64
C ALA A 167 -15.76 -11.43 5.51
N LYS A 168 -16.36 -10.35 4.97
CA LYS A 168 -17.40 -9.58 5.68
C LYS A 168 -18.65 -10.41 5.96
N SER A 169 -19.07 -11.21 4.99
CA SER A 169 -20.24 -12.09 5.13
C SER A 169 -20.03 -13.16 6.21
N ASP A 170 -18.79 -13.64 6.39
CA ASP A 170 -18.45 -14.59 7.45
C ASP A 170 -18.33 -13.91 8.82
N LEU A 171 -17.82 -12.67 8.86
CA LEU A 171 -17.66 -11.93 10.11
C LEU A 171 -18.97 -11.42 10.68
N GLN A 172 -19.91 -10.99 9.84
CA GLN A 172 -21.15 -10.35 10.29
C GLN A 172 -22.01 -11.26 11.20
N PRO A 173 -22.24 -12.55 10.91
CA PRO A 173 -22.93 -13.45 11.84
C PRO A 173 -22.20 -13.58 13.17
N LEU A 174 -20.88 -13.75 13.15
CA LEU A 174 -20.08 -13.88 14.37
C LEU A 174 -20.17 -12.63 15.25
N ILE A 175 -20.16 -11.43 14.67
CA ILE A 175 -20.37 -10.16 15.38
C ILE A 175 -21.77 -10.15 16.02
N ASN A 176 -22.80 -10.56 15.27
CA ASN A 176 -24.19 -10.57 15.73
C ASN A 176 -24.41 -11.61 16.86
N GLU A 177 -23.66 -12.68 16.86
CA GLU A 177 -23.66 -13.73 17.89
C GLU A 177 -22.85 -13.33 19.13
N GLY A 178 -22.15 -12.19 19.09
CA GLY A 178 -21.37 -11.67 20.23
C GLY A 178 -20.00 -12.30 20.36
N ALA A 179 -19.38 -12.78 19.28
CA ALA A 179 -17.99 -13.25 19.30
C ALA A 179 -17.05 -12.16 19.80
N ALA A 180 -16.03 -12.56 20.55
CA ALA A 180 -15.05 -11.64 21.13
C ALA A 180 -14.26 -10.91 20.02
N LYS A 181 -14.07 -9.59 20.17
CA LYS A 181 -13.32 -8.79 19.19
C LYS A 181 -11.88 -9.28 19.03
N GLU A 182 -11.29 -9.79 20.09
CA GLU A 182 -9.96 -10.37 20.15
C GLU A 182 -9.85 -11.56 19.19
N ASP A 183 -10.80 -12.48 19.27
CA ASP A 183 -10.87 -13.66 18.41
C ASP A 183 -11.14 -13.30 16.95
N LEU A 184 -12.03 -12.32 16.71
CA LEU A 184 -12.33 -11.82 15.36
C LEU A 184 -11.10 -11.16 14.73
N ALA A 185 -10.36 -10.32 15.49
CA ALA A 185 -9.17 -9.64 15.01
C ALA A 185 -8.05 -10.62 14.62
N ALA A 186 -7.79 -11.62 15.48
CA ALA A 186 -6.81 -12.67 15.16
C ALA A 186 -7.24 -13.52 13.96
N SER A 187 -8.54 -13.79 13.82
CA SER A 187 -9.11 -14.52 12.68
C SER A 187 -8.99 -13.75 11.37
N ILE A 188 -9.14 -12.42 11.40
CA ILE A 188 -8.89 -11.53 10.26
C ILE A 188 -7.44 -11.65 9.82
N TYR A 189 -6.48 -11.54 10.74
CA TYR A 189 -5.06 -11.70 10.40
C TYR A 189 -4.74 -13.10 9.86
N GLN A 190 -5.34 -14.14 10.44
CA GLN A 190 -5.18 -15.50 9.91
C GLN A 190 -5.73 -15.62 8.48
N SER A 191 -6.82 -14.93 8.15
CA SER A 191 -7.36 -14.93 6.79
C SER A 191 -6.40 -14.24 5.79
N VAL A 192 -5.73 -13.14 6.21
CA VAL A 192 -4.68 -12.48 5.41
C VAL A 192 -3.53 -13.44 5.13
N VAL A 193 -3.04 -14.14 6.15
CA VAL A 193 -1.97 -15.15 6.03
C VAL A 193 -2.38 -16.26 5.05
N ASN A 194 -3.59 -16.81 5.23
CA ASN A 194 -4.09 -17.86 4.37
C ASN A 194 -4.24 -17.40 2.91
N GLN A 195 -4.70 -16.16 2.69
CA GLN A 195 -4.78 -15.53 1.37
C GLN A 195 -3.40 -15.45 0.71
N THR A 196 -2.41 -14.93 1.43
CA THR A 196 -1.05 -14.76 0.93
C THR A 196 -0.44 -16.13 0.58
N ILE A 197 -0.51 -17.10 1.48
CA ILE A 197 0.11 -18.41 1.27
C ILE A 197 -0.62 -19.19 0.18
N SER A 198 -1.94 -19.33 0.24
CA SER A 198 -2.69 -20.14 -0.73
C SER A 198 -2.90 -19.43 -2.06
N GLY A 199 -3.12 -18.11 -2.03
CA GLY A 199 -3.41 -17.32 -3.22
C GLY A 199 -2.17 -16.95 -4.04
N LEU A 200 -1.07 -16.58 -3.38
CA LEU A 200 0.15 -16.13 -4.07
C LEU A 200 1.17 -17.24 -4.22
N ALA A 201 1.49 -17.98 -3.15
CA ALA A 201 2.46 -19.06 -3.27
C ALA A 201 1.94 -20.19 -4.18
N CYS A 202 0.62 -20.42 -4.27
CA CYS A 202 0.00 -21.37 -5.19
C CYS A 202 0.70 -22.74 -5.22
N GLY A 203 1.02 -23.27 -4.03
CA GLY A 203 1.71 -24.56 -3.88
C GLY A 203 3.23 -24.50 -4.00
N ARG A 204 3.86 -23.38 -4.40
CA ARG A 204 5.31 -23.24 -4.32
C ARG A 204 5.72 -23.13 -2.84
N PRO A 205 6.66 -23.94 -2.35
CA PRO A 205 7.06 -23.90 -0.96
C PRO A 205 7.68 -22.54 -0.57
N ILE A 206 7.24 -21.98 0.55
CA ILE A 206 7.90 -20.88 1.25
C ILE A 206 8.85 -21.55 2.23
N LYS A 207 10.18 -21.39 2.05
CA LYS A 207 11.22 -22.02 2.85
C LYS A 207 12.51 -21.17 2.86
N GLY A 208 13.43 -21.51 3.75
CA GLY A 208 14.67 -20.76 3.93
C GLY A 208 14.46 -19.55 4.84
N ASN A 209 15.21 -18.50 4.63
CA ASN A 209 15.13 -17.26 5.38
C ASN A 209 14.05 -16.34 4.79
N VAL A 210 13.02 -16.06 5.56
CA VAL A 210 11.88 -15.24 5.13
C VAL A 210 12.00 -13.84 5.69
N THR A 211 11.96 -12.84 4.81
CA THR A 211 11.99 -11.42 5.19
C THR A 211 10.60 -10.81 5.02
N PHE A 212 10.13 -10.12 6.07
CA PHE A 212 8.88 -9.38 6.05
C PHE A 212 9.10 -7.92 5.67
N LEU A 213 8.33 -7.41 4.69
CA LEU A 213 8.38 -6.02 4.23
C LEU A 213 6.98 -5.41 4.13
N GLY A 214 6.94 -4.09 4.05
CA GLY A 214 5.72 -3.31 3.84
C GLY A 214 5.02 -2.87 5.12
N GLY A 215 4.21 -1.82 5.01
CA GLY A 215 3.55 -1.18 6.15
C GLY A 215 2.68 -2.11 7.00
N PRO A 216 1.76 -2.91 6.42
CA PRO A 216 0.94 -3.84 7.19
C PRO A 216 1.74 -4.79 8.07
N LEU A 217 2.84 -5.35 7.57
CA LEU A 217 3.70 -6.23 8.36
C LEU A 217 4.56 -5.46 9.35
N PHE A 218 4.97 -4.24 9.01
CA PHE A 218 5.76 -3.39 9.91
C PHE A 218 4.96 -2.96 11.14
N PHE A 219 3.74 -2.46 10.95
CA PHE A 219 2.94 -1.89 12.04
C PHE A 219 2.16 -2.95 12.85
N ASN A 220 1.78 -4.09 12.24
CA ASN A 220 0.94 -5.09 12.91
C ASN A 220 1.75 -6.31 13.35
N SER A 221 2.16 -6.33 14.62
CA SER A 221 2.91 -7.45 15.22
C SER A 221 2.13 -8.76 15.18
N GLU A 222 0.82 -8.72 15.42
CA GLU A 222 0.00 -9.93 15.46
C GLU A 222 -0.22 -10.54 14.07
N LEU A 223 -0.14 -9.71 13.01
CA LEU A 223 -0.12 -10.21 11.64
C LEU A 223 1.18 -10.99 11.37
N ARG A 224 2.34 -10.49 11.80
CA ARG A 224 3.61 -11.23 11.72
C ARG A 224 3.55 -12.53 12.51
N ASN A 225 3.08 -12.46 13.76
CA ASN A 225 2.90 -13.64 14.61
C ASN A 225 2.02 -14.71 13.95
N ALA A 226 0.98 -14.30 13.19
CA ALA A 226 0.14 -15.21 12.43
C ALA A 226 0.88 -15.88 11.26
N PHE A 227 1.75 -15.14 10.54
CA PHE A 227 2.64 -15.73 9.52
C PHE A 227 3.63 -16.72 10.14
N GLU A 228 4.32 -16.31 11.19
CA GLU A 228 5.31 -17.14 11.88
C GLU A 228 4.68 -18.42 12.40
N ARG A 229 3.53 -18.33 13.08
CA ARG A 229 2.78 -19.50 13.55
C ARG A 229 2.41 -20.47 12.43
N THR A 230 2.04 -19.93 11.25
CA THR A 230 1.57 -20.73 10.12
C THR A 230 2.72 -21.39 9.34
N LEU A 231 3.89 -20.76 9.32
CA LEU A 231 5.05 -21.19 8.52
C LEU A 231 6.20 -21.77 9.34
N LYS A 232 6.13 -21.77 10.69
CA LYS A 232 7.25 -22.14 11.60
C LYS A 232 7.92 -23.46 11.30
N ASP A 233 7.16 -24.46 10.79
CA ASP A 233 7.69 -25.79 10.51
C ASP A 233 8.19 -25.93 9.05
N LYS A 234 8.19 -24.83 8.28
CA LYS A 234 8.50 -24.81 6.85
C LYS A 234 9.66 -23.91 6.48
N VAL A 235 10.02 -22.96 7.34
CA VAL A 235 11.05 -21.94 7.11
C VAL A 235 12.13 -22.03 8.17
N ASP A 236 13.34 -21.58 7.82
CA ASP A 236 14.50 -21.66 8.70
C ASP A 236 14.52 -20.48 9.67
N SER A 237 14.16 -19.30 9.20
CA SER A 237 14.08 -18.09 10.03
C SER A 237 13.09 -17.07 9.47
N PHE A 238 12.60 -16.22 10.36
CA PHE A 238 11.86 -14.99 10.02
C PHE A 238 12.66 -13.78 10.44
N TRP A 239 12.64 -12.77 9.59
CA TRP A 239 13.32 -11.53 9.88
C TRP A 239 12.53 -10.34 9.31
N MET A 240 12.66 -9.19 9.96
CA MET A 240 12.10 -7.92 9.50
C MET A 240 13.10 -6.81 9.78
N PRO A 241 13.52 -6.02 8.77
CA PRO A 241 14.36 -4.86 8.99
C PRO A 241 13.66 -3.78 9.83
N GLU A 242 14.45 -2.96 10.52
CA GLU A 242 13.93 -1.85 11.32
C GLU A 242 13.09 -0.86 10.50
N GLU A 243 13.34 -0.80 9.19
CA GLU A 243 12.69 0.15 8.26
C GLU A 243 11.95 -0.59 7.13
N ALA A 244 11.35 -1.74 7.45
CA ALA A 244 10.68 -2.63 6.50
C ALA A 244 9.61 -1.93 5.63
N GLN A 245 9.00 -0.85 6.14
CA GLN A 245 7.93 -0.11 5.46
C GLN A 245 8.44 0.78 4.30
N ILE A 246 9.76 1.07 4.24
CA ILE A 246 10.35 1.96 3.22
C ILE A 246 11.31 1.24 2.26
N TYR A 247 11.42 -0.09 2.32
CA TYR A 247 12.44 -0.84 1.58
C TYR A 247 12.38 -0.69 0.06
N VAL A 248 11.18 -0.50 -0.49
CA VAL A 248 11.01 -0.24 -1.93
C VAL A 248 11.57 1.13 -2.30
N ALA A 249 11.31 2.18 -1.50
CA ALA A 249 11.90 3.49 -1.69
C ALA A 249 13.43 3.49 -1.49
N LEU A 250 13.91 2.70 -0.52
CA LEU A 250 15.33 2.50 -0.27
C LEU A 250 16.03 1.89 -1.50
N GLY A 251 15.43 0.86 -2.09
CA GLY A 251 15.95 0.24 -3.30
C GLY A 251 15.93 1.16 -4.52
N ALA A 252 14.90 2.01 -4.63
CA ALA A 252 14.88 3.07 -5.64
C ALA A 252 16.05 4.05 -5.44
N ALA A 253 16.29 4.52 -4.21
CA ALA A 253 17.43 5.38 -3.90
C ALA A 253 18.78 4.72 -4.23
N LEU A 254 18.96 3.44 -3.90
CA LEU A 254 20.17 2.68 -4.24
C LEU A 254 20.40 2.57 -5.76
N SER A 255 19.34 2.63 -6.56
CA SER A 255 19.38 2.56 -8.02
C SER A 255 19.81 3.90 -8.68
N ALA A 256 19.97 4.97 -7.92
CA ALA A 256 20.50 6.24 -8.37
C ALA A 256 22.00 6.12 -8.65
N ASP A 257 22.46 6.58 -9.81
CA ASP A 257 23.85 6.47 -10.28
C ASP A 257 24.65 7.78 -10.24
N GLY A 258 24.03 8.85 -9.76
CA GLY A 258 24.62 10.19 -9.59
C GLY A 258 24.77 10.99 -10.89
N LYS A 259 24.21 10.51 -12.02
CA LYS A 259 24.43 11.16 -13.33
C LYS A 259 23.49 12.30 -13.64
N ASN A 260 22.33 12.35 -12.98
CA ASN A 260 21.29 13.35 -13.25
C ASN A 260 20.92 14.12 -11.98
N PRO A 261 21.88 14.82 -11.35
CA PRO A 261 21.61 15.58 -10.15
C PRO A 261 20.73 16.78 -10.44
N VAL A 262 19.79 17.04 -9.55
CA VAL A 262 18.95 18.25 -9.54
C VAL A 262 19.05 18.91 -8.16
N ASN A 263 18.96 20.25 -8.16
CA ASN A 263 18.90 20.97 -6.89
C ASN A 263 17.52 20.79 -6.25
N LEU A 264 17.48 20.42 -4.99
CA LEU A 264 16.23 20.11 -4.26
C LEU A 264 15.26 21.29 -4.23
N SER A 265 15.80 22.54 -4.10
CA SER A 265 14.96 23.75 -4.10
C SER A 265 14.36 24.04 -5.47
N GLU A 266 15.08 23.78 -6.57
CA GLU A 266 14.55 23.92 -7.94
C GLU A 266 13.46 22.88 -8.21
N LEU A 267 13.66 21.65 -7.74
CA LEU A 267 12.68 20.61 -7.85
C LEU A 267 11.37 20.95 -7.10
N LEU A 268 11.47 21.51 -5.89
CA LEU A 268 10.30 21.98 -5.15
C LEU A 268 9.52 23.06 -5.91
N VAL A 269 10.22 24.02 -6.56
CA VAL A 269 9.57 25.05 -7.40
C VAL A 269 8.82 24.40 -8.57
N LYS A 270 9.42 23.43 -9.24
CA LYS A 270 8.79 22.70 -10.36
C LYS A 270 7.53 21.94 -9.91
N LEU A 271 7.57 21.30 -8.75
CA LEU A 271 6.43 20.61 -8.16
C LEU A 271 5.28 21.58 -7.83
N LYS A 272 5.57 22.69 -7.17
CA LYS A 272 4.57 23.70 -6.78
C LYS A 272 3.88 24.33 -8.00
N ASN A 273 4.61 24.61 -9.05
CA ASN A 273 4.06 25.25 -10.27
C ASN A 273 3.36 24.26 -11.20
N ARG A 274 3.48 22.95 -10.96
CA ARG A 274 2.99 21.89 -11.87
C ARG A 274 3.40 22.08 -13.34
N GLU A 275 4.58 22.64 -13.56
CA GLU A 275 5.08 22.93 -14.91
C GLU A 275 5.21 21.63 -15.73
N GLY A 276 4.53 21.60 -16.88
CA GLY A 276 4.57 20.45 -17.80
C GLY A 276 3.76 19.22 -17.34
N PHE A 277 2.96 19.31 -16.26
CA PHE A 277 2.09 18.22 -15.86
C PHE A 277 0.95 18.02 -16.88
N VAL A 278 0.97 16.90 -17.57
CA VAL A 278 -0.12 16.46 -18.45
C VAL A 278 -0.78 15.25 -17.79
N PRO A 279 -2.06 15.34 -17.38
CA PRO A 279 -2.76 14.19 -16.84
C PRO A 279 -2.84 13.06 -17.88
N ASP A 280 -2.48 11.84 -17.51
CA ASP A 280 -2.60 10.64 -18.36
C ASP A 280 -4.05 10.27 -18.72
N ILE A 281 -5.02 11.03 -18.21
CA ILE A 281 -6.43 10.75 -18.39
C ILE A 281 -6.98 11.64 -19.50
N ILE A 282 -7.38 11.00 -20.61
CA ILE A 282 -8.27 11.64 -21.59
C ILE A 282 -9.62 11.84 -20.89
N ARG A 283 -9.92 13.08 -20.53
CA ARG A 283 -11.22 13.41 -19.95
C ARG A 283 -12.27 13.32 -21.07
N ILE A 284 -13.28 12.49 -20.85
CA ILE A 284 -14.49 12.53 -21.67
C ILE A 284 -15.25 13.83 -21.38
N ASP A 285 -15.97 14.33 -22.38
CA ASP A 285 -16.82 15.50 -22.19
C ASP A 285 -17.78 15.31 -21.03
N PRO A 286 -18.11 16.38 -20.28
CA PRO A 286 -19.15 16.31 -19.25
C PRO A 286 -20.48 15.84 -19.86
N ILE A 287 -21.24 15.05 -19.11
CA ILE A 287 -22.57 14.56 -19.54
C ILE A 287 -23.47 15.75 -19.92
N PHE A 288 -23.36 16.85 -19.18
CA PHE A 288 -24.06 18.11 -19.49
C PHE A 288 -23.03 19.19 -19.80
N LYS A 289 -23.13 19.80 -20.98
CA LYS A 289 -22.22 20.88 -21.40
C LYS A 289 -22.60 22.23 -20.78
N SER A 290 -23.87 22.38 -20.33
CA SER A 290 -24.39 23.61 -19.70
C SER A 290 -25.47 23.30 -18.67
N LYS A 291 -25.86 24.33 -17.91
CA LYS A 291 -26.98 24.21 -16.98
C LYS A 291 -28.29 23.98 -17.71
N GLU A 292 -28.44 24.57 -18.89
CA GLU A 292 -29.61 24.44 -19.77
C GLU A 292 -29.75 22.99 -20.25
N ASP A 293 -28.67 22.32 -20.63
CA ASP A 293 -28.65 20.89 -21.01
C ASP A 293 -29.17 20.01 -19.85
N LYS A 294 -28.69 20.30 -18.64
CA LYS A 294 -29.15 19.59 -17.45
C LYS A 294 -30.64 19.83 -17.20
N THR A 295 -31.08 21.07 -17.30
CA THR A 295 -32.51 21.44 -17.09
C THR A 295 -33.38 20.74 -18.12
N ALA A 296 -32.98 20.73 -19.38
CA ALA A 296 -33.73 20.05 -20.45
C ALA A 296 -33.82 18.54 -20.22
N PHE A 297 -32.71 17.93 -19.70
CA PHE A 297 -32.72 16.54 -19.31
C PHE A 297 -33.70 16.27 -18.17
N ASP A 298 -33.61 17.06 -17.10
CA ASP A 298 -34.48 16.92 -15.92
C ASP A 298 -35.97 17.09 -16.29
N GLU A 299 -36.31 18.07 -17.14
CA GLU A 299 -37.69 18.30 -17.62
C GLU A 299 -38.19 17.12 -18.45
N ARG A 300 -37.37 16.59 -19.36
CA ARG A 300 -37.72 15.43 -20.18
C ARG A 300 -38.04 14.21 -19.31
N HIS A 301 -37.32 14.01 -18.20
CA HIS A 301 -37.44 12.83 -17.33
C HIS A 301 -38.43 13.01 -16.18
N LYS A 302 -38.92 14.25 -15.90
CA LYS A 302 -39.97 14.51 -14.89
C LYS A 302 -41.23 13.68 -15.10
N LYS A 303 -41.62 13.47 -16.36
CA LYS A 303 -42.81 12.69 -16.71
C LYS A 303 -42.70 11.20 -16.37
N ASP A 304 -41.47 10.69 -16.24
CA ASP A 304 -41.16 9.30 -15.96
C ASP A 304 -40.88 9.06 -14.46
N GLN A 305 -41.02 10.11 -13.62
CA GLN A 305 -40.88 9.98 -12.18
C GLN A 305 -42.03 9.21 -11.57
N ILE A 306 -41.71 8.17 -10.85
CA ILE A 306 -42.70 7.41 -10.07
C ILE A 306 -43.11 8.31 -8.87
N PRO A 307 -44.40 8.53 -8.64
CA PRO A 307 -44.84 9.30 -7.48
C PRO A 307 -44.38 8.62 -6.19
N VAL A 308 -43.73 9.38 -5.32
CA VAL A 308 -43.32 8.90 -3.99
C VAL A 308 -44.60 8.75 -3.17
N LEU A 309 -45.08 7.53 -3.00
CA LEU A 309 -46.19 7.23 -2.11
C LEU A 309 -45.63 7.06 -0.69
N ASP A 310 -46.22 7.78 0.25
CA ASP A 310 -45.86 7.64 1.68
C ASP A 310 -46.48 6.32 2.20
N ILE A 311 -45.86 5.22 1.85
CA ILE A 311 -46.30 3.88 2.28
C ILE A 311 -45.77 3.66 3.69
N LYS A 312 -46.64 3.77 4.69
CA LYS A 312 -46.34 3.23 6.02
C LYS A 312 -46.31 1.69 5.93
N ILE A 313 -45.12 1.12 5.86
CA ILE A 313 -44.93 -0.30 5.99
C ILE A 313 -45.35 -0.69 7.42
N GLY A 314 -46.52 -1.31 7.57
CA GLY A 314 -46.95 -1.90 8.82
C GLY A 314 -45.97 -2.94 9.29
N ARG A 315 -45.62 -2.98 10.58
CA ARG A 315 -44.81 -4.06 11.16
C ARG A 315 -45.55 -5.36 10.91
N ALA A 316 -44.89 -6.27 10.19
CA ALA A 316 -45.32 -7.67 10.17
C ALA A 316 -45.16 -8.20 11.61
N HIS A 317 -46.27 -8.58 12.23
CA HIS A 317 -46.20 -9.37 13.46
C HIS A 317 -45.77 -10.78 13.05
N VAL A 318 -44.57 -11.18 13.49
CA VAL A 318 -44.16 -12.58 13.57
C VAL A 318 -44.67 -13.12 14.91
#